data_508063cfae1a60edce72427bd5a94e77
#
_entry.id   508063cfae1a60edce72427bd5a94e77
#
_cell.length_a   1.000
_cell.length_b   1.000
_cell.length_c   1.000
_cell.angle_alpha   90.00
_cell.angle_beta   90.00
_cell.angle_gamma   90.00
#
_symmetry.space_group_name_H-M   'P 1'
#
loop_
_entity.id
_entity.type
_entity.pdbx_description
1 polymer ?
#
loop_
_entity_poly.entity_id
_entity_poly.type
_entity_poly.pdbx_seq_one_letter_code
_entity_poly.pdbx_strand_id
1 'polypeptide(L)' 'MPKAFQEFKFTNEQKTGPVSEFWENVHLAAQALKEDTNCPNNIIASGLRAIAAEWD' A
#
# COMPACT_ATOMS: atom_id res chain seq x y z
N MET A 1 -0.54 10.52 -17.26
CA MET A 1 -0.55 9.57 -16.87
C MET A 1 0.53 8.67 -16.99
N PRO A 2 0.86 8.18 -16.19
CA PRO A 2 1.94 7.39 -16.21
C PRO A 2 1.72 6.14 -16.91
N LYS A 3 2.20 5.99 -18.00
CA LYS A 3 2.03 4.85 -18.65
C LYS A 3 3.14 3.96 -18.40
N ALA A 4 4.15 4.37 -17.72
CA ALA A 4 5.30 3.49 -17.54
C ALA A 4 4.96 2.24 -16.78
N PHE A 5 4.06 2.32 -15.83
CA PHE A 5 3.77 1.16 -15.02
C PHE A 5 3.06 0.08 -15.82
N GLN A 6 2.54 0.42 -16.96
CA GLN A 6 1.84 -0.56 -17.75
C GLN A 6 2.77 -1.57 -18.38
N GLU A 7 4.04 -1.21 -18.52
CA GLU A 7 4.98 -2.12 -19.13
C GLU A 7 5.84 -2.81 -18.12
N PHE A 8 5.72 -2.43 -16.88
CA PHE A 8 6.52 -3.04 -15.84
C PHE A 8 5.82 -4.27 -15.29
N LYS A 9 6.54 -5.36 -15.16
CA LYS A 9 6.00 -6.56 -14.57
C LYS A 9 6.96 -7.13 -13.58
N PHE A 10 6.44 -7.57 -12.45
CA PHE A 10 7.26 -8.22 -11.45
C PHE A 10 7.54 -9.66 -11.85
N THR A 11 8.71 -10.14 -11.46
CA THR A 11 9.00 -11.57 -11.60
C THR A 11 8.23 -12.33 -10.53
N ASN A 12 8.16 -13.65 -10.67
CA ASN A 12 7.48 -14.46 -9.66
C ASN A 12 8.15 -14.36 -8.31
N GLU A 13 9.48 -14.32 -8.28
CA GLU A 13 10.21 -14.17 -7.03
C GLU A 13 9.90 -12.85 -6.37
N GLN A 14 9.77 -11.79 -7.16
CA GLN A 14 9.45 -10.49 -6.60
C GLN A 14 8.04 -10.45 -6.05
N LYS A 15 7.12 -11.14 -6.70
CA LYS A 15 5.73 -11.17 -6.24
C LYS A 15 5.60 -11.86 -4.89
N THR A 16 6.38 -12.91 -4.66
CA THR A 16 6.31 -13.65 -3.41
C THR A 16 7.24 -13.10 -2.34
N GLY A 17 8.16 -12.24 -2.71
CA GLY A 17 9.10 -11.63 -1.77
C GLY A 17 8.76 -10.18 -1.53
N PRO A 18 9.46 -9.26 -2.21
CA PRO A 18 9.29 -7.82 -1.90
C PRO A 18 7.87 -7.31 -2.08
N VAL A 19 7.15 -7.78 -3.09
CA VAL A 19 5.78 -7.30 -3.30
C VAL A 19 4.89 -7.77 -2.16
N SER A 20 5.01 -9.04 -1.79
CA SER A 20 4.22 -9.59 -0.71
C SER A 20 4.53 -8.89 0.62
N GLU A 21 5.81 -8.63 0.87
CA GLU A 21 6.21 -7.93 2.07
C GLU A 21 5.66 -6.50 2.10
N PHE A 22 5.67 -5.84 0.96
CA PHE A 22 5.16 -4.50 0.87
C PHE A 22 3.67 -4.47 1.24
N TRP A 23 2.89 -5.38 0.66
CA TRP A 23 1.47 -5.44 0.95
C TRP A 23 1.21 -5.75 2.41
N GLU A 24 1.97 -6.70 2.96
CA GLU A 24 1.79 -7.09 4.34
C GLU A 24 2.14 -5.95 5.27
N ASN A 25 3.25 -5.25 5.01
CA ASN A 25 3.67 -4.15 5.87
C ASN A 25 2.67 -3.01 5.86
N VAL A 26 2.12 -2.69 4.69
CA VAL A 26 1.10 -1.65 4.60
C VAL A 26 -0.14 -2.06 5.38
N HIS A 27 -0.54 -3.31 5.26
CA HIS A 27 -1.70 -3.82 5.95
C HIS A 27 -1.53 -3.76 7.47
N LEU A 28 -0.37 -4.19 7.94
CA LEU A 28 -0.08 -4.17 9.37
C LEU A 28 -0.01 -2.74 9.91
N ALA A 29 0.57 -1.83 9.15
CA ALA A 29 0.64 -0.45 9.57
C ALA A 29 -0.75 0.16 9.69
N ALA A 30 -1.61 -0.15 8.74
CA ALA A 30 -2.98 0.34 8.78
C ALA A 30 -3.73 -0.21 9.99
N GLN A 31 -3.53 -1.50 10.27
CA GLN A 31 -4.15 -2.12 11.43
C GLN A 31 -3.67 -1.49 12.73
N ALA A 32 -2.38 -1.22 12.82
CA ALA A 32 -1.83 -0.62 14.03
C ALA A 32 -2.43 0.76 14.28
N LEU A 33 -2.59 1.54 13.22
CA LEU A 33 -3.20 2.85 13.36
C LEU A 33 -4.64 2.73 13.83
N LYS A 34 -5.36 1.80 13.26
CA LYS A 34 -6.74 1.60 13.64
C LYS A 34 -6.87 1.19 15.10
N GLU A 35 -5.98 0.32 15.56
CA GLU A 35 -6.03 -0.13 16.95
C GLU A 35 -5.62 0.96 17.92
N ASP A 36 -4.65 1.77 17.53
CA ASP A 36 -4.18 2.84 18.41
C ASP A 36 -5.18 3.98 18.55
N THR A 37 -5.90 4.28 17.48
CA THR A 37 -6.77 5.44 17.46
C THR A 37 -8.25 5.09 17.37
N ASN A 38 -8.54 3.84 17.03
CA ASN A 38 -9.91 3.41 16.80
C ASN A 38 -10.61 4.22 15.73
N CYS A 39 -9.86 4.68 14.73
CA CYS A 39 -10.42 5.50 13.67
C CYS A 39 -11.25 4.62 12.73
N PRO A 40 -12.23 5.21 12.03
CA PRO A 40 -13.03 4.45 11.07
C PRO A 40 -12.24 4.14 9.82
N ASN A 41 -12.74 3.17 9.08
CA ASN A 41 -12.03 2.68 7.90
C ASN A 41 -11.80 3.74 6.85
N ASN A 42 -12.71 4.70 6.74
CA ASN A 42 -12.53 5.76 5.73
C ASN A 42 -11.33 6.64 6.04
N ILE A 43 -10.94 6.74 7.29
CA ILE A 43 -9.73 7.50 7.65
C ILE A 43 -8.51 6.73 7.17
N ILE A 44 -8.50 5.42 7.36
CA ILE A 44 -7.41 4.59 6.86
C ILE A 44 -7.30 4.73 5.34
N ALA A 45 -8.43 4.63 4.65
CA ALA A 45 -8.43 4.74 3.20
C ALA A 45 -7.93 6.11 2.74
N SER A 46 -8.32 7.15 3.47
CA SER A 46 -7.90 8.50 3.15
C SER A 46 -6.38 8.65 3.28
N GLY A 47 -5.83 8.09 4.36
CA GLY A 47 -4.39 8.12 4.55
C GLY A 47 -3.64 7.37 3.46
N LEU A 48 -4.16 6.22 3.06
CA LEU A 48 -3.52 5.46 1.99
C LEU A 48 -3.54 6.22 0.67
N ARG A 49 -4.65 6.91 0.38
CA ARG A 49 -4.74 7.71 -0.82
C ARG A 49 -3.75 8.87 -0.81
N ALA A 50 -3.58 9.49 0.36
CA ALA A 50 -2.64 10.59 0.48
C ALA A 50 -1.21 10.11 0.23
N ILE A 51 -0.87 8.94 0.73
CA ILE A 51 0.44 8.37 0.49
C ILE A 51 0.61 8.04 -0.99
N ALA A 52 -0.42 7.45 -1.59
CA ALA A 52 -0.36 7.10 -3.00
C ALA A 52 -0.14 8.33 -3.87
N ALA A 53 -0.72 9.45 -3.48
CA ALA A 53 -0.59 10.68 -4.25
C ALA A 53 0.86 11.17 -4.29
N GLU A 54 1.66 10.82 -3.29
CA GLU A 54 3.06 11.22 -3.29
C GLU A 54 3.87 10.50 -4.35
N TRP A 55 3.37 9.37 -4.84
CA TRP A 55 4.09 8.58 -5.82
C TRP A 55 3.56 8.76 -7.24
N ASP A 56 2.54 9.55 -7.40
CA ASP A 56 2.04 9.92 -8.73
C ASP A 56 2.83 11.09 -9.29
#